data_7546962b02336ba0b1b4f5bfc918d951
#
_entry.id   7546962b02336ba0b1b4f5bfc918d951
#
_cell.length_a   1.000
_cell.length_b   1.000
_cell.length_c   1.000
_cell.angle_alpha   90.00
_cell.angle_beta   90.00
_cell.angle_gamma   90.00
#
_symmetry.space_group_name_H-M   'P 1'
#
loop_
_entity.id
_entity.type
_entity.pdbx_description
1 polymer ?
#
loop_
_entity_poly.entity_id
_entity_poly.type
_entity_poly.pdbx_seq_one_letter_code
_entity_poly.pdbx_strand_id
1 'polypeptide(L)'
;GVLFQNSKSTIDPKKYTEKIFNEFLKIKGKFKKEKIYNIINDKNKLKLLTKDNYIKDFDKVIICAGAQSGFLSKLFGDFFDIVSERGYHLMYQNYGNIIKRPIGIGKQGFYYTPMDDGLRAAGTVEIGSNNKQINHSRIKWMEKRVKETFDVKDLPNKVWLGFRPTLPDSLPVIGESKINSNVIYNFGHQHLGLTLASYSAEIVKKIIYSEKLDKEIDLINPRRFDS
;
A
#
# COMPACT_ATOMS: atom_id res chain seq x y z
N GLY A 1 15.81 -2.06 -25.00
CA GLY A 1 14.63 -1.89 -24.12
C GLY A 1 13.50 -2.81 -24.51
N VAL A 2 12.56 -3.00 -23.61
CA VAL A 2 11.33 -3.78 -23.85
C VAL A 2 10.13 -2.84 -23.82
N LEU A 3 9.24 -2.96 -24.79
CA LEU A 3 8.02 -2.18 -24.90
C LEU A 3 6.80 -3.06 -24.63
N PHE A 4 6.05 -2.76 -23.58
CA PHE A 4 4.77 -3.39 -23.28
C PHE A 4 3.64 -2.56 -23.88
N GLN A 5 3.21 -2.90 -25.11
CA GLN A 5 2.24 -2.09 -25.88
C GLN A 5 0.86 -2.00 -25.21
N ASN A 6 0.40 -3.07 -24.58
CA ASN A 6 -0.94 -3.18 -24.01
C ASN A 6 -1.00 -2.86 -22.51
N SER A 7 0.12 -2.45 -21.89
CA SER A 7 0.08 -2.06 -20.49
C SER A 7 -0.59 -0.71 -20.30
N LYS A 8 -1.40 -0.62 -19.25
CA LYS A 8 -2.08 0.62 -18.84
C LYS A 8 -1.49 1.11 -17.53
N SER A 9 -1.53 2.40 -17.30
CA SER A 9 -1.10 3.02 -16.05
C SER A 9 -2.18 3.94 -15.50
N THR A 10 -2.20 4.08 -14.20
CA THR A 10 -3.08 5.05 -13.54
C THR A 10 -2.41 6.41 -13.54
N ILE A 11 -3.00 7.38 -14.22
CA ILE A 11 -2.46 8.75 -14.35
C ILE A 11 -2.71 9.61 -13.12
N ASP A 12 -3.66 9.23 -12.28
CA ASP A 12 -3.91 9.87 -10.98
C ASP A 12 -4.41 8.84 -9.96
N PRO A 13 -3.49 8.20 -9.20
CA PRO A 13 -3.85 7.23 -8.16
C PRO A 13 -4.70 7.82 -7.04
N LYS A 14 -4.55 9.13 -6.74
CA LYS A 14 -5.33 9.81 -5.71
C LYS A 14 -6.79 9.92 -6.13
N LYS A 15 -7.05 10.47 -7.32
CA LYS A 15 -8.41 10.56 -7.87
C LYS A 15 -9.07 9.19 -8.01
N TYR A 16 -8.29 8.16 -8.40
CA TYR A 16 -8.79 6.79 -8.46
C TYR A 16 -9.29 6.30 -7.10
N THR A 17 -8.48 6.48 -6.04
CA THR A 17 -8.84 6.10 -4.68
C THR A 17 -10.04 6.91 -4.15
N GLU A 18 -10.08 8.22 -4.43
CA GLU A 18 -11.20 9.09 -4.07
C GLU A 18 -12.51 8.66 -4.72
N LYS A 19 -12.47 8.23 -5.99
CA LYS A 19 -13.67 7.69 -6.66
C LYS A 19 -14.19 6.43 -5.98
N ILE A 20 -13.31 5.47 -5.66
CA ILE A 20 -13.71 4.25 -4.93
C ILE A 20 -14.30 4.61 -3.57
N PHE A 21 -13.68 5.54 -2.85
CA PHE A 21 -14.18 6.00 -1.56
C PHE A 21 -15.56 6.65 -1.67
N ASN A 22 -15.80 7.47 -2.69
CA ASN A 22 -17.10 8.08 -2.91
C ASN A 22 -18.18 7.04 -3.25
N GLU A 23 -17.86 6.01 -4.05
CA GLU A 23 -18.81 4.91 -4.29
C GLU A 23 -19.11 4.12 -2.99
N PHE A 24 -18.10 3.88 -2.16
CA PHE A 24 -18.32 3.28 -0.83
C PHE A 24 -19.30 4.10 0.02
N LEU A 25 -19.20 5.43 0.02
CA LEU A 25 -20.13 6.29 0.76
C LEU A 25 -21.55 6.25 0.16
N LYS A 26 -21.68 6.20 -1.19
CA LYS A 26 -23.00 6.09 -1.86
C LYS A 26 -23.76 4.82 -1.47
N ILE A 27 -23.05 3.71 -1.28
CA ILE A 27 -23.66 2.45 -0.80
C ILE A 27 -23.81 2.42 0.72
N LYS A 28 -23.86 3.59 1.38
CA LYS A 28 -24.03 3.78 2.82
C LYS A 28 -22.87 3.26 3.68
N GLY A 29 -21.70 3.10 3.12
CA GLY A 29 -20.48 2.85 3.88
C GLY A 29 -20.19 3.99 4.85
N LYS A 30 -19.68 3.69 6.03
CA LYS A 30 -19.38 4.68 7.08
C LYS A 30 -17.87 4.84 7.21
N PHE A 31 -17.42 6.08 7.21
CA PHE A 31 -16.01 6.41 7.43
C PHE A 31 -15.83 7.14 8.75
N LYS A 32 -14.84 6.71 9.53
CA LYS A 32 -14.40 7.38 10.75
C LYS A 32 -12.89 7.56 10.73
N LYS A 33 -12.41 8.79 10.88
CA LYS A 33 -10.98 9.10 10.92
C LYS A 33 -10.47 8.93 12.35
N GLU A 34 -10.09 7.68 12.68
CA GLU A 34 -9.61 7.32 14.01
C GLU A 34 -8.34 6.47 13.91
N LYS A 35 -7.49 6.56 14.92
CA LYS A 35 -6.35 5.66 15.08
C LYS A 35 -6.73 4.53 16.02
N ILE A 36 -6.61 3.30 15.54
CA ILE A 36 -6.85 2.10 16.34
C ILE A 36 -5.58 1.75 17.10
N TYR A 37 -5.71 1.55 18.39
CA TYR A 37 -4.63 1.18 19.31
C TYR A 37 -4.72 -0.27 19.77
N ASN A 38 -5.91 -0.85 19.76
CA ASN A 38 -6.10 -2.26 20.12
C ASN A 38 -7.38 -2.83 19.51
N ILE A 39 -7.43 -4.15 19.42
CA ILE A 39 -8.58 -4.96 18.98
C ILE A 39 -8.83 -5.96 20.10
N ILE A 40 -9.99 -5.91 20.71
CA ILE A 40 -10.38 -6.76 21.83
C ILE A 40 -11.44 -7.76 21.36
N ASN A 41 -11.20 -9.02 21.65
CA ASN A 41 -12.19 -10.09 21.43
C ASN A 41 -13.09 -10.20 22.67
N ASP A 42 -14.38 -9.92 22.51
CA ASP A 42 -15.36 -9.99 23.60
C ASP A 42 -16.59 -10.75 23.13
N LYS A 43 -16.82 -11.95 23.66
CA LYS A 43 -18.01 -12.79 23.45
C LYS A 43 -18.49 -12.86 21.98
N ASN A 44 -17.61 -13.24 21.07
CA ASN A 44 -17.84 -13.31 19.62
C ASN A 44 -18.00 -11.96 18.88
N LYS A 45 -17.71 -10.86 19.51
CA LYS A 45 -17.63 -9.53 18.89
C LYS A 45 -16.23 -8.95 19.02
N LEU A 46 -15.85 -8.14 18.06
CA LEU A 46 -14.58 -7.44 18.07
C LEU A 46 -14.82 -5.97 18.42
N LYS A 47 -14.14 -5.50 19.47
CA LYS A 47 -14.17 -4.09 19.89
C LYS A 47 -12.88 -3.41 19.45
N LEU A 48 -12.98 -2.25 18.83
CA LEU A 48 -11.84 -1.44 18.47
C LEU A 48 -11.61 -0.36 19.50
N LEU A 49 -10.37 -0.27 20.01
CA LEU A 49 -9.97 0.74 20.97
C LEU A 49 -9.27 1.89 20.25
N THR A 50 -9.76 3.12 20.42
CA THR A 50 -9.10 4.37 20.06
C THR A 50 -8.50 5.02 21.30
N LYS A 51 -7.83 6.16 21.16
CA LYS A 51 -7.22 6.86 22.30
C LYS A 51 -8.26 7.25 23.37
N ASP A 52 -9.45 7.64 22.95
CA ASP A 52 -10.42 8.30 23.82
C ASP A 52 -11.69 7.44 24.05
N ASN A 53 -11.95 6.39 23.23
CA ASN A 53 -13.18 5.62 23.34
C ASN A 53 -13.09 4.24 22.68
N TYR A 54 -14.03 3.35 23.10
CA TYR A 54 -14.37 2.16 22.34
C TYR A 54 -15.22 2.50 21.12
N ILE A 55 -14.83 2.01 19.96
CA ILE A 55 -15.74 1.94 18.81
C ILE A 55 -16.46 0.61 18.90
N LYS A 56 -17.76 0.66 18.65
CA LYS A 56 -18.72 -0.44 18.83
C LYS A 56 -18.27 -1.80 18.28
N ASP A 57 -19.02 -2.81 18.69
CA ASP A 57 -18.89 -4.21 18.31
C ASP A 57 -18.97 -4.42 16.81
N PHE A 58 -18.04 -5.19 16.29
CA PHE A 58 -17.98 -5.62 14.89
C PHE A 58 -18.04 -7.14 14.81
N ASP A 59 -18.69 -7.66 13.79
CA ASP A 59 -18.71 -9.10 13.50
C ASP A 59 -17.36 -9.54 12.93
N LYS A 60 -16.77 -8.74 12.05
CA LYS A 60 -15.45 -8.98 11.45
C LYS A 60 -14.63 -7.69 11.37
N VAL A 61 -13.32 -7.82 11.50
CA VAL A 61 -12.36 -6.72 11.33
C VAL A 61 -11.37 -7.11 10.26
N ILE A 62 -11.20 -6.23 9.25
CA ILE A 62 -10.20 -6.43 8.20
C ILE A 62 -9.05 -5.45 8.42
N ILE A 63 -7.85 -5.97 8.64
CA ILE A 63 -6.64 -5.16 8.87
C ILE A 63 -5.96 -4.87 7.54
N CYS A 64 -6.09 -3.62 7.06
CA CYS A 64 -5.51 -3.08 5.83
C CYS A 64 -4.61 -1.87 6.10
N ALA A 65 -3.86 -1.89 7.20
CA ALA A 65 -3.13 -0.71 7.70
C ALA A 65 -1.71 -0.54 7.09
N GLY A 66 -1.42 -1.19 5.97
CA GLY A 66 -0.12 -1.11 5.28
C GLY A 66 1.03 -1.48 6.21
N ALA A 67 2.07 -0.66 6.30
CA ALA A 67 3.21 -0.89 7.18
C ALA A 67 2.88 -0.91 8.69
N GLN A 68 1.70 -0.42 9.08
CA GLN A 68 1.23 -0.47 10.47
C GLN A 68 0.48 -1.77 10.79
N SER A 69 0.21 -2.61 9.80
CA SER A 69 -0.53 -3.87 10.00
C SER A 69 0.19 -4.82 10.95
N GLY A 70 1.53 -4.88 10.90
CA GLY A 70 2.32 -5.71 11.82
C GLY A 70 2.18 -5.31 13.28
N PHE A 71 1.98 -4.02 13.57
CA PHE A 71 1.68 -3.58 14.93
C PHE A 71 0.31 -4.10 15.40
N LEU A 72 -0.72 -3.96 14.56
CA LEU A 72 -2.08 -4.40 14.92
C LEU A 72 -2.18 -5.92 15.02
N SER A 73 -1.55 -6.67 14.12
CA SER A 73 -1.55 -8.13 14.16
C SER A 73 -0.83 -8.65 15.40
N LYS A 74 0.30 -8.02 15.80
CA LYS A 74 1.03 -8.36 17.01
C LYS A 74 0.19 -8.16 18.28
N LEU A 75 -0.59 -7.09 18.35
CA LEU A 75 -1.51 -6.86 19.48
C LEU A 75 -2.56 -7.98 19.58
N PHE A 76 -2.92 -8.57 18.45
CA PHE A 76 -3.90 -9.66 18.39
C PHE A 76 -3.27 -11.05 18.58
N GLY A 77 -1.95 -11.16 18.61
CA GLY A 77 -1.19 -12.38 18.84
C GLY A 77 -0.61 -13.05 17.59
N ASP A 78 -0.82 -12.47 16.41
CA ASP A 78 -0.19 -12.92 15.16
C ASP A 78 1.04 -12.07 14.82
N PHE A 79 2.14 -12.73 14.48
CA PHE A 79 3.42 -12.06 14.22
C PHE A 79 3.78 -12.16 12.75
N PHE A 80 4.07 -11.02 12.14
CA PHE A 80 4.56 -10.92 10.77
C PHE A 80 5.76 -9.97 10.71
N ASP A 81 6.85 -10.41 10.09
CA ASP A 81 8.05 -9.61 9.91
C ASP A 81 7.88 -8.60 8.78
N ILE A 82 7.06 -7.57 9.04
CA ILE A 82 6.85 -6.47 8.09
C ILE A 82 7.97 -5.46 8.22
N VAL A 83 8.71 -5.30 7.14
CA VAL A 83 9.72 -4.25 6.99
C VAL A 83 9.12 -3.07 6.23
N SER A 84 9.38 -1.86 6.71
CA SER A 84 8.98 -0.65 6.00
C SER A 84 10.03 -0.28 4.96
N GLU A 85 9.66 -0.32 3.68
CA GLU A 85 10.46 0.27 2.61
C GLU A 85 10.03 1.71 2.37
N ARG A 86 10.90 2.65 2.74
CA ARG A 86 10.70 4.08 2.52
C ARG A 86 10.99 4.41 1.06
N GLY A 87 9.95 4.67 0.30
CA GLY A 87 10.05 4.99 -1.12
C GLY A 87 9.80 6.46 -1.39
N TYR A 88 10.58 7.04 -2.30
CA TYR A 88 10.50 8.46 -2.64
C TYR A 88 9.98 8.66 -4.05
N HIS A 89 9.28 9.78 -4.29
CA HIS A 89 9.12 10.32 -5.62
C HIS A 89 9.19 11.85 -5.64
N LEU A 90 9.62 12.36 -6.78
CA LEU A 90 9.65 13.78 -7.12
C LEU A 90 8.59 14.06 -8.17
N MET A 91 7.94 15.22 -8.09
CA MET A 91 6.99 15.71 -9.11
C MET A 91 7.54 16.97 -9.77
N TYR A 92 7.43 17.01 -11.10
CA TYR A 92 7.84 18.13 -11.94
C TYR A 92 6.64 18.59 -12.76
N GLN A 93 5.93 19.59 -12.27
CA GLN A 93 4.59 19.98 -12.76
C GLN A 93 4.57 20.34 -14.26
N ASN A 94 5.60 21.00 -14.76
CA ASN A 94 5.63 21.49 -16.15
C ASN A 94 6.09 20.43 -17.17
N TYR A 95 6.39 19.21 -16.72
CA TYR A 95 7.03 18.18 -17.54
C TYR A 95 6.17 16.95 -17.82
N GLY A 96 4.86 17.03 -17.62
CA GLY A 96 3.95 15.90 -17.83
C GLY A 96 3.96 15.32 -19.25
N ASN A 97 4.26 16.17 -20.24
CA ASN A 97 4.24 15.79 -21.66
C ASN A 97 5.62 15.38 -22.22
N ILE A 98 6.68 15.36 -21.40
CA ILE A 98 8.04 15.02 -21.85
C ILE A 98 8.13 13.55 -22.29
N ILE A 99 7.28 12.70 -21.73
CA ILE A 99 7.09 11.30 -22.12
C ILE A 99 5.60 10.98 -22.28
N LYS A 100 5.27 10.07 -23.19
CA LYS A 100 3.87 9.69 -23.48
C LYS A 100 3.40 8.44 -22.70
N ARG A 101 4.32 7.73 -22.07
CA ARG A 101 4.04 6.50 -21.30
C ARG A 101 5.07 6.28 -20.20
N PRO A 102 4.78 5.47 -19.20
CA PRO A 102 5.76 5.16 -18.16
C PRO A 102 7.03 4.53 -18.74
N ILE A 103 8.18 4.94 -18.18
CA ILE A 103 9.50 4.44 -18.56
C ILE A 103 10.20 3.95 -17.30
N GLY A 104 10.68 2.71 -17.32
CA GLY A 104 11.57 2.15 -16.30
C GLY A 104 12.99 2.12 -16.80
N ILE A 105 13.93 2.71 -16.07
CA ILE A 105 15.38 2.63 -16.35
C ILE A 105 16.00 1.69 -15.32
N GLY A 106 16.07 0.41 -15.64
CA GLY A 106 16.51 -0.65 -14.72
C GLY A 106 17.90 -0.38 -14.12
N LYS A 107 18.87 0.07 -14.94
CA LYS A 107 20.24 0.42 -14.47
C LYS A 107 20.24 1.51 -13.38
N GLN A 108 19.24 2.37 -13.37
CA GLN A 108 19.14 3.47 -12.40
C GLN A 108 18.19 3.14 -11.24
N GLY A 109 17.35 2.09 -11.38
CA GLY A 109 16.26 1.81 -10.43
C GLY A 109 15.18 2.90 -10.42
N PHE A 110 14.96 3.58 -11.54
CA PHE A 110 14.02 4.69 -11.69
C PHE A 110 12.87 4.35 -12.59
N TYR A 111 11.69 4.88 -12.20
CA TYR A 111 10.47 4.87 -13.00
C TYR A 111 9.99 6.30 -13.20
N TYR A 112 9.82 6.69 -14.45
CA TYR A 112 9.27 7.97 -14.86
C TYR A 112 7.87 7.75 -15.41
N THR A 113 6.91 8.51 -14.89
CA THR A 113 5.49 8.33 -15.26
C THR A 113 4.88 9.69 -15.56
N PRO A 114 4.26 9.87 -16.75
CA PRO A 114 3.45 11.05 -17.02
C PRO A 114 2.18 10.95 -16.17
N MET A 115 1.90 12.00 -15.40
CA MET A 115 0.75 12.10 -14.52
C MET A 115 -0.07 13.34 -14.91
N ASP A 116 -1.32 13.44 -14.43
CA ASP A 116 -2.16 14.61 -14.65
C ASP A 116 -1.50 15.91 -14.15
N ASP A 117 -0.73 15.82 -13.07
CA ASP A 117 -0.09 16.96 -12.42
C ASP A 117 1.41 17.11 -12.75
N GLY A 118 1.92 16.40 -13.77
CA GLY A 118 3.30 16.54 -14.23
C GLY A 118 4.05 15.23 -14.48
N LEU A 119 5.38 15.31 -14.51
CA LEU A 119 6.26 14.14 -14.55
C LEU A 119 6.54 13.64 -13.13
N ARG A 120 6.17 12.41 -12.85
CA ARG A 120 6.56 11.72 -11.62
C ARG A 120 7.84 10.93 -11.84
N ALA A 121 8.88 11.23 -11.07
CA ALA A 121 10.12 10.48 -11.00
C ALA A 121 10.16 9.69 -9.69
N ALA A 122 10.03 8.38 -9.75
CA ALA A 122 10.06 7.49 -8.59
C ALA A 122 11.30 6.61 -8.62
N GLY A 123 12.02 6.55 -7.52
CA GLY A 123 13.23 5.73 -7.39
C GLY A 123 13.72 5.73 -5.96
N THR A 124 14.74 4.96 -5.71
CA THR A 124 15.39 4.78 -4.42
C THR A 124 14.49 4.25 -3.30
N VAL A 125 15.04 3.39 -2.49
CA VAL A 125 14.38 2.77 -1.34
C VAL A 125 15.34 2.83 -0.15
N GLU A 126 14.80 3.09 1.04
CA GLU A 126 15.48 2.88 2.30
C GLU A 126 14.75 1.82 3.10
N ILE A 127 15.46 0.80 3.51
CA ILE A 127 14.92 -0.23 4.40
C ILE A 127 15.07 0.26 5.83
N GLY A 128 14.03 0.17 6.63
CA GLY A 128 14.12 0.52 8.06
C GLY A 128 12.85 1.12 8.66
N SER A 129 13.03 2.15 9.45
CA SER A 129 12.00 2.70 10.34
C SER A 129 10.84 3.37 9.60
N ASN A 130 9.69 3.49 10.29
CA ASN A 130 8.54 4.30 9.87
C ASN A 130 8.78 5.82 10.15
N ASN A 131 10.03 6.27 10.17
CA ASN A 131 10.36 7.68 10.35
C ASN A 131 9.92 8.48 9.12
N LYS A 132 9.18 9.56 9.36
CA LYS A 132 8.68 10.48 8.31
C LYS A 132 9.69 11.52 7.86
N GLN A 133 10.87 11.57 8.45
CA GLN A 133 11.91 12.53 8.09
C GLN A 133 12.48 12.23 6.71
N ILE A 134 12.45 13.22 5.83
CA ILE A 134 12.98 13.09 4.46
C ILE A 134 14.49 13.07 4.48
N ASN A 135 15.09 12.15 3.74
CA ASN A 135 16.52 12.10 3.50
C ASN A 135 16.89 13.01 2.33
N HIS A 136 17.39 14.20 2.62
CA HIS A 136 17.73 15.21 1.61
C HIS A 136 18.85 14.78 0.66
N SER A 137 19.79 13.93 1.09
CA SER A 137 20.83 13.41 0.19
C SER A 137 20.24 12.55 -0.92
N ARG A 138 19.19 11.76 -0.60
CA ARG A 138 18.46 10.98 -1.60
C ARG A 138 17.68 11.86 -2.56
N ILE A 139 17.06 12.93 -2.07
CA ILE A 139 16.36 13.88 -2.93
C ILE A 139 17.33 14.51 -3.93
N LYS A 140 18.49 15.03 -3.48
CA LYS A 140 19.52 15.59 -4.36
C LYS A 140 20.03 14.57 -5.38
N TRP A 141 20.21 13.32 -4.96
CA TRP A 141 20.60 12.25 -5.88
C TRP A 141 19.52 11.99 -6.93
N MET A 142 18.24 11.95 -6.55
CA MET A 142 17.13 11.78 -7.48
C MET A 142 17.02 12.95 -8.47
N GLU A 143 17.14 14.19 -8.01
CA GLU A 143 17.16 15.39 -8.87
C GLU A 143 18.26 15.32 -9.93
N LYS A 144 19.48 14.90 -9.52
CA LYS A 144 20.59 14.67 -10.43
C LYS A 144 20.21 13.66 -11.52
N ARG A 145 19.59 12.52 -11.15
CA ARG A 145 19.18 11.48 -12.12
C ARG A 145 18.11 11.98 -13.09
N VAL A 146 17.17 12.77 -12.62
CA VAL A 146 16.15 13.37 -13.50
C VAL A 146 16.82 14.29 -14.53
N LYS A 147 17.74 15.17 -14.09
CA LYS A 147 18.49 16.09 -14.97
C LYS A 147 19.40 15.37 -15.97
N GLU A 148 20.00 14.24 -15.58
CA GLU A 148 20.81 13.41 -16.48
C GLU A 148 19.97 12.67 -17.53
N THR A 149 18.69 12.41 -17.23
CA THR A 149 17.79 11.65 -18.13
C THR A 149 17.01 12.56 -19.05
N PHE A 150 16.60 13.72 -18.57
CA PHE A 150 15.78 14.69 -19.29
C PHE A 150 16.36 16.10 -19.11
N ASP A 151 16.15 16.96 -20.09
CA ASP A 151 16.52 18.38 -19.98
C ASP A 151 15.55 19.15 -19.06
N VAL A 152 15.50 18.73 -17.79
CA VAL A 152 14.69 19.36 -16.75
C VAL A 152 15.55 20.37 -16.01
N LYS A 153 15.17 21.66 -16.10
CA LYS A 153 15.90 22.78 -15.46
C LYS A 153 15.38 23.10 -14.08
N ASP A 154 14.09 22.84 -13.87
CA ASP A 154 13.38 23.19 -12.63
C ASP A 154 13.77 22.25 -11.46
N LEU A 155 13.46 22.72 -10.26
CA LEU A 155 13.40 21.88 -9.07
C LEU A 155 12.05 21.17 -8.98
N PRO A 156 11.96 20.03 -8.28
CA PRO A 156 10.69 19.36 -8.10
C PRO A 156 9.70 20.22 -7.29
N ASN A 157 8.45 20.29 -7.74
CA ASN A 157 7.38 21.02 -7.04
C ASN A 157 6.92 20.31 -5.77
N LYS A 158 7.01 18.97 -5.77
CA LYS A 158 6.65 18.14 -4.63
C LYS A 158 7.65 17.02 -4.43
N VAL A 159 7.92 16.74 -3.17
CA VAL A 159 8.65 15.55 -2.69
C VAL A 159 7.68 14.72 -1.88
N TRP A 160 7.63 13.44 -2.15
CA TRP A 160 6.79 12.50 -1.41
C TRP A 160 7.60 11.34 -0.86
N LEU A 161 7.26 10.95 0.36
CA LEU A 161 7.79 9.78 1.05
C LEU A 161 6.63 8.86 1.44
N GLY A 162 6.72 7.59 1.09
CA GLY A 162 5.78 6.56 1.50
C GLY A 162 6.45 5.34 2.08
N PHE A 163 5.66 4.56 2.79
CA PHE A 163 6.11 3.37 3.50
C PHE A 163 5.44 2.14 2.89
N ARG A 164 6.22 1.32 2.18
CA ARG A 164 5.72 0.09 1.58
C ARG A 164 5.82 -1.03 2.61
N PRO A 165 4.74 -1.79 2.83
CA PRO A 165 4.77 -2.96 3.70
C PRO A 165 5.41 -4.13 2.96
N THR A 166 6.63 -4.47 3.30
CA THR A 166 7.37 -5.56 2.67
C THR A 166 7.51 -6.72 3.64
N LEU A 167 7.22 -7.92 3.15
CA LEU A 167 7.41 -9.18 3.85
C LEU A 167 8.64 -9.91 3.28
N PRO A 168 9.28 -10.80 4.04
CA PRO A 168 10.51 -11.48 3.62
C PRO A 168 10.37 -12.25 2.30
N ASP A 169 9.20 -12.88 2.09
CA ASP A 169 8.88 -13.66 0.89
C ASP A 169 8.30 -12.82 -0.26
N SER A 170 8.15 -11.53 -0.06
CA SER A 170 7.57 -10.61 -1.05
C SER A 170 6.11 -10.86 -1.44
N LEU A 171 5.40 -11.71 -0.74
CA LEU A 171 3.98 -12.00 -0.95
C LEU A 171 3.09 -11.28 0.07
N PRO A 172 1.88 -10.83 -0.30
CA PRO A 172 0.95 -10.24 0.65
C PRO A 172 0.44 -11.27 1.67
N VAL A 173 -0.11 -10.78 2.77
CA VAL A 173 -0.85 -11.59 3.74
C VAL A 173 -2.32 -11.33 3.54
N ILE A 174 -3.05 -12.35 3.06
CA ILE A 174 -4.51 -12.28 2.87
C ILE A 174 -5.12 -13.55 3.46
N GLY A 175 -5.91 -13.41 4.52
CA GLY A 175 -6.53 -14.55 5.19
C GLY A 175 -6.93 -14.26 6.63
N GLU A 176 -7.54 -15.23 7.26
CA GLU A 176 -7.96 -15.16 8.66
C GLU A 176 -6.80 -15.23 9.63
N SER A 177 -6.92 -14.53 10.74
CA SER A 177 -6.03 -14.68 11.89
C SER A 177 -6.07 -16.10 12.42
N LYS A 178 -4.94 -16.60 12.92
CA LYS A 178 -4.86 -17.89 13.61
C LYS A 178 -5.60 -17.90 14.95
N ILE A 179 -5.70 -16.72 15.56
CA ILE A 179 -6.27 -16.54 16.91
C ILE A 179 -7.80 -16.41 16.84
N ASN A 180 -8.32 -15.72 15.82
CA ASN A 180 -9.75 -15.54 15.65
C ASN A 180 -10.10 -15.30 14.17
N SER A 181 -10.89 -16.18 13.56
CA SER A 181 -11.33 -16.12 12.17
C SER A 181 -12.18 -14.87 11.83
N ASN A 182 -12.61 -14.12 12.82
CA ASN A 182 -13.29 -12.85 12.61
C ASN A 182 -12.32 -11.68 12.37
N VAL A 183 -11.01 -11.88 12.55
CA VAL A 183 -9.97 -10.93 12.14
C VAL A 183 -9.35 -11.42 10.83
N ILE A 184 -9.41 -10.59 9.80
CA ILE A 184 -8.92 -10.91 8.46
C ILE A 184 -7.79 -9.93 8.13
N TYR A 185 -6.69 -10.44 7.62
CA TYR A 185 -5.55 -9.65 7.14
C TYR A 185 -5.65 -9.40 5.65
N ASN A 186 -5.31 -8.20 5.22
CA ASN A 186 -5.15 -7.83 3.81
C ASN A 186 -4.10 -6.72 3.69
N PHE A 187 -2.82 -7.10 3.70
CA PHE A 187 -1.69 -6.18 3.68
C PHE A 187 -0.43 -6.82 3.08
N GLY A 188 0.66 -6.06 3.00
CA GLY A 188 1.96 -6.60 2.57
C GLY A 188 2.17 -6.61 1.05
N HIS A 189 1.38 -5.87 0.28
CA HIS A 189 1.41 -5.86 -1.19
C HIS A 189 2.60 -5.10 -1.80
N GLN A 190 3.52 -4.59 -1.00
CA GLN A 190 4.71 -3.85 -1.46
C GLN A 190 4.38 -2.76 -2.50
N HIS A 191 4.90 -2.94 -3.74
CA HIS A 191 4.68 -2.04 -4.87
C HIS A 191 3.35 -2.26 -5.59
N LEU A 192 2.70 -3.41 -5.38
CA LEU A 192 1.57 -3.90 -6.16
C LEU A 192 0.20 -3.63 -5.52
N GLY A 193 0.16 -2.93 -4.38
CA GLY A 193 -1.08 -2.74 -3.62
C GLY A 193 -2.22 -2.12 -4.44
N LEU A 194 -1.94 -1.12 -5.28
CA LEU A 194 -2.97 -0.53 -6.14
C LEU A 194 -3.40 -1.51 -7.25
N THR A 195 -2.46 -2.22 -7.84
CA THR A 195 -2.72 -3.19 -8.93
C THR A 195 -3.54 -4.38 -8.45
N LEU A 196 -3.25 -4.88 -7.26
CA LEU A 196 -3.88 -6.07 -6.68
C LEU A 196 -5.12 -5.76 -5.84
N ALA A 197 -5.47 -4.47 -5.63
CA ALA A 197 -6.51 -4.07 -4.68
C ALA A 197 -7.86 -4.76 -4.93
N SER A 198 -8.32 -4.81 -6.19
CA SER A 198 -9.60 -5.44 -6.54
C SER A 198 -9.57 -6.95 -6.36
N TYR A 199 -8.48 -7.61 -6.76
CA TYR A 199 -8.32 -9.05 -6.58
C TYR A 199 -8.24 -9.43 -5.10
N SER A 200 -7.47 -8.68 -4.31
CA SER A 200 -7.38 -8.88 -2.86
C SER A 200 -8.74 -8.68 -2.15
N ALA A 201 -9.53 -7.69 -2.61
CA ALA A 201 -10.86 -7.47 -2.09
C ALA A 201 -11.81 -8.63 -2.40
N GLU A 202 -11.71 -9.24 -3.59
CA GLU A 202 -12.50 -10.42 -3.96
C GLU A 202 -12.13 -11.64 -3.08
N ILE A 203 -10.84 -11.84 -2.79
CA ILE A 203 -10.40 -12.90 -1.86
C ILE A 203 -10.99 -12.67 -0.47
N VAL A 204 -10.88 -11.45 0.06
CA VAL A 204 -11.44 -11.10 1.38
C VAL A 204 -12.95 -11.31 1.41
N LYS A 205 -13.67 -10.94 0.35
CA LYS A 205 -15.10 -11.21 0.21
C LYS A 205 -15.39 -12.72 0.28
N LYS A 206 -14.69 -13.54 -0.49
CA LYS A 206 -14.85 -15.00 -0.45
C LYS A 206 -14.63 -15.57 0.97
N ILE A 207 -13.63 -15.06 1.68
CA ILE A 207 -13.36 -15.45 3.09
C ILE A 207 -14.56 -15.08 3.98
N ILE A 208 -15.06 -13.84 3.88
CA ILE A 208 -16.19 -13.37 4.70
C ILE A 208 -17.44 -14.23 4.52
N TYR A 209 -17.72 -14.65 3.30
CA TYR A 209 -18.89 -15.45 2.94
C TYR A 209 -18.64 -16.97 2.95
N SER A 210 -17.45 -17.41 3.37
CA SER A 210 -17.05 -18.83 3.40
C SER A 210 -17.17 -19.49 2.01
N GLU A 211 -16.88 -18.73 0.96
CA GLU A 211 -16.86 -19.24 -0.41
C GLU A 211 -15.55 -20.01 -0.67
N LYS A 212 -15.58 -20.92 -1.67
CA LYS A 212 -14.40 -21.69 -2.05
C LYS A 212 -13.28 -20.78 -2.57
N LEU A 213 -12.08 -20.97 -2.03
CA LEU A 213 -10.86 -20.31 -2.47
C LEU A 213 -10.07 -21.18 -3.44
N ASP A 214 -9.33 -20.57 -4.34
CA ASP A 214 -8.41 -21.24 -5.24
C ASP A 214 -7.15 -21.67 -4.47
N LYS A 215 -6.51 -22.77 -4.88
CA LYS A 215 -5.34 -23.32 -4.17
C LYS A 215 -4.14 -22.37 -4.08
N GLU A 216 -3.97 -21.51 -5.09
CA GLU A 216 -2.90 -20.52 -5.13
C GLU A 216 -2.96 -19.51 -3.98
N ILE A 217 -4.11 -19.39 -3.31
CA ILE A 217 -4.30 -18.51 -2.15
C ILE A 217 -3.56 -19.04 -0.92
N ASP A 218 -3.22 -20.33 -0.86
CA ASP A 218 -2.41 -20.88 0.23
C ASP A 218 -1.04 -20.20 0.34
N LEU A 219 -0.47 -19.73 -0.78
CA LEU A 219 0.80 -19.01 -0.83
C LEU A 219 0.75 -17.64 -0.12
N ILE A 220 -0.41 -17.05 0.01
CA ILE A 220 -0.61 -15.73 0.64
C ILE A 220 -1.35 -15.82 1.99
N ASN A 221 -1.70 -17.02 2.40
CA ASN A 221 -2.38 -17.26 3.67
C ASN A 221 -1.45 -16.89 4.86
N PRO A 222 -1.98 -16.29 5.94
CA PRO A 222 -1.22 -15.99 7.17
C PRO A 222 -0.50 -17.21 7.75
N ARG A 223 -1.07 -18.40 7.61
CA ARG A 223 -0.52 -19.67 8.16
C ARG A 223 0.79 -20.13 7.49
N ARG A 224 1.19 -19.55 6.35
CA ARG A 224 2.48 -19.87 5.72
C ARG A 224 3.70 -19.48 6.56
N PHE A 225 3.48 -18.70 7.62
CA PHE A 225 4.49 -18.34 8.60
C PHE A 225 4.43 -19.22 9.88
N ASP A 226 3.68 -20.33 9.83
CA ASP A 226 3.61 -21.31 10.91
C ASP A 226 4.75 -22.32 10.74
N SER A 227 5.96 -21.95 11.14
CA SER A 227 7.11 -22.85 11.26
C SER A 227 7.63 -22.82 12.68
#